data_cfd2e298e8e1ff45ba7576ffc52b1446
#
_entry.id   cfd2e298e8e1ff45ba7576ffc52b1446
#
_cell.length_a   1.000
_cell.length_b   1.000
_cell.length_c   1.000
_cell.angle_alpha   90.00
_cell.angle_beta   90.00
_cell.angle_gamma   90.00
#
_symmetry.space_group_name_H-M   'P 1'
#
loop_
_entity.id
_entity.type
_entity.pdbx_description
1 polymer ?
#
loop_
_entity_poly.entity_id
_entity_poly.type
_entity_poly.pdbx_seq_one_letter_code
_entity_poly.pdbx_strand_id
1 'polypeptide(L)' 'MKKNPFVILGLPSNSDSNLIKATYKALVKVYHPDSFKGDKDFANEKIKELNWSYGELKEEKNRKFYASKLNDDNSDKD' A
#
# COMPACT_ATOMS: atom_id res chain seq x y z
N MET A 1 -9.99 11.50 -5.08
CA MET A 1 -10.18 10.74 -3.85
C MET A 1 -8.91 9.99 -3.49
N LYS A 2 -8.50 10.08 -2.22
CA LYS A 2 -7.26 9.46 -1.81
C LYS A 2 -7.46 7.98 -1.51
N LYS A 3 -6.51 7.18 -1.94
CA LYS A 3 -6.54 5.75 -1.64
C LYS A 3 -5.87 5.49 -0.30
N ASN A 4 -6.29 4.41 0.33
CA ASN A 4 -5.68 4.00 1.58
C ASN A 4 -4.47 3.12 1.28
N PRO A 5 -3.28 3.46 1.79
CA PRO A 5 -2.07 2.68 1.46
C PRO A 5 -2.13 1.24 1.93
N PHE A 6 -2.85 0.93 3.02
CA PHE A 6 -3.02 -0.47 3.41
C PHE A 6 -3.75 -1.25 2.32
N VAL A 7 -4.77 -0.63 1.73
CA VAL A 7 -5.52 -1.28 0.66
C VAL A 7 -4.66 -1.48 -0.57
N ILE A 8 -3.87 -0.48 -0.91
CA ILE A 8 -2.99 -0.57 -2.07
C ILE A 8 -2.02 -1.74 -1.93
N LEU A 9 -1.46 -1.92 -0.74
CA LEU A 9 -0.53 -3.01 -0.48
C LEU A 9 -1.23 -4.33 -0.20
N GLY A 10 -2.56 -4.31 -0.06
CA GLY A 10 -3.31 -5.52 0.25
C GLY A 10 -3.09 -6.02 1.66
N LEU A 11 -2.88 -5.12 2.60
CA LEU A 11 -2.56 -5.47 3.98
C LEU A 11 -3.67 -5.08 4.93
N PRO A 12 -3.84 -5.84 6.02
CA PRO A 12 -4.76 -5.42 7.06
C PRO A 12 -4.23 -4.21 7.82
N SER A 13 -5.14 -3.49 8.45
CA SER A 13 -4.81 -2.23 9.12
C SER A 13 -3.89 -2.41 10.33
N ASN A 14 -3.79 -3.62 10.85
CA ASN A 14 -2.93 -3.88 12.00
C ASN A 14 -1.53 -4.40 11.62
N SER A 15 -1.16 -4.26 10.35
CA SER A 15 0.16 -4.72 9.89
C SER A 15 1.27 -3.90 10.51
N ASP A 16 2.34 -4.57 10.94
CA ASP A 16 3.46 -3.85 11.52
C ASP A 16 4.43 -3.39 10.43
N SER A 17 5.45 -2.64 10.83
CA SER A 17 6.37 -2.05 9.87
C SER A 17 7.17 -3.09 9.11
N ASN A 18 7.49 -4.21 9.74
CA ASN A 18 8.24 -5.26 9.07
C ASN A 18 7.43 -5.91 7.96
N LEU A 19 6.15 -6.19 8.24
CA LEU A 19 5.28 -6.78 7.24
C LEU A 19 5.05 -5.81 6.08
N ILE A 20 4.86 -4.55 6.40
CA ILE A 20 4.65 -3.52 5.38
C ILE A 20 5.86 -3.44 4.46
N LYS A 21 7.05 -3.42 5.04
CA LYS A 21 8.28 -3.35 4.26
C LYS A 21 8.48 -4.57 3.38
N ALA A 22 8.24 -5.75 3.93
CA ALA A 22 8.40 -7.00 3.19
C ALA A 22 7.41 -7.07 2.01
N THR A 23 6.17 -6.67 2.25
CA THR A 23 5.15 -6.67 1.22
C THR A 23 5.50 -5.67 0.12
N TYR A 24 5.94 -4.48 0.51
CA TYR A 24 6.34 -3.48 -0.47
C TYR A 24 7.45 -4.00 -1.37
N LYS A 25 8.48 -4.59 -0.78
CA LYS A 25 9.60 -5.12 -1.57
C LYS A 25 9.14 -6.22 -2.52
N ALA A 26 8.29 -7.11 -2.05
CA ALA A 26 7.79 -8.19 -2.89
C ALA A 26 6.97 -7.65 -4.06
N LEU A 27 6.12 -6.67 -3.81
CA LEU A 27 5.29 -6.11 -4.86
C LEU A 27 6.10 -5.32 -5.87
N VAL A 28 7.15 -4.62 -5.42
CA VAL A 28 8.02 -3.93 -6.35
C VAL A 28 8.67 -4.92 -7.32
N LYS A 29 9.09 -6.07 -6.82
CA LYS A 29 9.64 -7.09 -7.70
C LYS A 29 8.64 -7.57 -8.74
N VAL A 30 7.40 -7.74 -8.33
CA VAL A 30 6.34 -8.23 -9.24
C VAL A 30 6.09 -7.21 -10.36
N TYR A 31 6.03 -5.92 -10.01
CA TYR A 31 5.64 -4.90 -10.97
C TYR A 31 6.80 -4.13 -11.57
N HIS A 32 8.03 -4.53 -11.29
CA HIS A 32 9.17 -3.83 -11.84
C HIS A 32 9.15 -3.93 -13.37
N PRO A 33 9.32 -2.81 -14.09
CA PRO A 33 9.22 -2.85 -15.56
C PRO A 33 10.15 -3.86 -16.21
N ASP A 34 11.32 -4.10 -15.64
CA ASP A 34 12.27 -5.04 -16.22
C ASP A 34 11.77 -6.47 -16.21
N SER A 35 10.98 -6.84 -15.21
CA SER A 35 10.52 -8.21 -15.06
C SER A 35 9.03 -8.38 -15.35
N PHE A 36 8.26 -7.29 -15.34
CA PHE A 36 6.83 -7.38 -15.59
C PHE A 36 6.57 -7.66 -17.06
N LYS A 37 5.77 -8.67 -17.34
CA LYS A 37 5.57 -9.11 -18.73
C LYS A 37 4.43 -8.43 -19.44
N GLY A 38 3.65 -7.65 -18.73
CA GLY A 38 2.53 -6.95 -19.34
C GLY A 38 2.90 -5.54 -19.76
N ASP A 39 1.91 -4.67 -19.75
CA ASP A 39 2.06 -3.28 -20.16
C ASP A 39 3.02 -2.55 -19.22
N LYS A 40 4.07 -1.98 -19.79
CA LYS A 40 5.09 -1.26 -19.01
C LYS A 40 4.51 0.00 -18.35
N ASP A 41 3.57 0.65 -19.00
CA ASP A 41 2.94 1.84 -18.41
C ASP A 41 2.16 1.45 -17.16
N PHE A 42 1.45 0.33 -17.22
CA PHE A 42 0.73 -0.17 -16.06
C PHE A 42 1.72 -0.47 -14.91
N ALA A 43 2.83 -1.14 -15.24
CA ALA A 43 3.84 -1.47 -14.25
C ALA A 43 4.40 -0.22 -13.59
N ASN A 44 4.70 0.82 -14.39
CA ASN A 44 5.22 2.06 -13.86
C ASN A 44 4.24 2.74 -12.92
N GLU A 45 2.95 2.73 -13.26
CA GLU A 45 1.94 3.32 -12.42
C GLU A 45 1.81 2.57 -11.10
N LYS A 46 1.89 1.25 -11.16
CA LYS A 46 1.84 0.45 -9.93
C LYS A 46 3.03 0.76 -9.03
N ILE A 47 4.22 0.89 -9.60
CA ILE A 47 5.41 1.22 -8.82
C ILE A 47 5.24 2.56 -8.12
N LYS A 48 4.67 3.55 -8.82
CA LYS A 48 4.42 4.86 -8.20
C LYS A 48 3.46 4.74 -7.02
N GLU A 49 2.40 3.95 -7.18
CA GLU A 49 1.45 3.73 -6.09
C GLU A 49 2.11 3.05 -4.90
N LEU A 50 2.93 2.04 -5.19
CA LEU A 50 3.62 1.30 -4.14
C LEU A 50 4.59 2.20 -3.38
N ASN A 51 5.33 3.02 -4.11
CA ASN A 51 6.28 3.95 -3.49
C ASN A 51 5.56 4.94 -2.59
N TRP A 52 4.43 5.48 -3.06
CA TRP A 52 3.65 6.41 -2.26
C TRP A 52 3.12 5.72 -1.00
N SER A 53 2.57 4.52 -1.17
CA SER A 53 1.98 3.80 -0.05
C SER A 53 3.01 3.49 1.02
N TYR A 54 4.17 3.02 0.61
CA TYR A 54 5.23 2.71 1.57
C TYR A 54 5.71 3.98 2.26
N GLY A 55 5.88 5.06 1.48
CA GLY A 55 6.29 6.34 2.05
C GLY A 55 5.35 6.83 3.13
N GLU A 56 4.04 6.67 2.90
CA GLU A 56 3.05 7.06 3.90
C GLU A 56 3.13 6.17 5.14
N LEU A 57 3.28 4.87 4.95
CA LEU A 57 3.22 3.93 6.06
C LEU A 57 4.54 3.77 6.81
N LYS A 58 5.59 4.44 6.38
CA LYS A 58 6.85 4.45 7.14
C LYS A 58 6.68 5.13 8.49
N GLU A 59 5.81 6.13 8.56
CA GLU A 59 5.60 6.89 9.78
C GLU A 59 4.52 6.25 10.63
N GLU A 60 4.80 6.06 11.90
CA GLU A 60 3.83 5.42 12.79
C GLU A 60 2.54 6.22 12.87
N LYS A 61 2.63 7.54 12.92
CA LYS A 61 1.42 8.36 13.00
C LYS A 61 0.55 8.18 11.77
N ASN A 62 1.17 7.99 10.60
CA ASN A 62 0.40 7.77 9.38
C ASN A 62 -0.26 6.40 9.39
N ARG A 63 0.45 5.40 9.89
CA ARG A 63 -0.16 4.06 10.02
C ARG A 63 -1.42 4.12 10.87
N LYS A 64 -1.34 4.83 11.99
CA LYS A 64 -2.51 4.98 12.87
C LYS A 64 -3.63 5.73 12.18
N PHE A 65 -3.29 6.78 11.44
CA PHE A 65 -4.28 7.56 10.73
C PHE A 65 -5.03 6.71 9.71
N TYR A 66 -4.30 6.00 8.87
CA TYR A 66 -4.94 5.21 7.81
C TYR A 66 -5.66 3.99 8.35
N ALA A 67 -5.16 3.40 9.42
CA ALA A 67 -5.86 2.29 10.08
C ALA A 67 -7.19 2.77 10.64
N SER A 68 -7.19 3.96 11.23
CA SER A 68 -8.40 4.56 11.76
C SER A 68 -9.44 4.77 10.66
N LYS A 69 -9.00 5.20 9.49
CA LYS A 69 -9.92 5.42 8.37
C LYS A 69 -10.60 4.13 7.95
N LEU A 70 -9.88 3.03 7.93
CA LEU A 70 -10.47 1.75 7.58
C LEU A 70 -11.48 1.31 8.63
N ASN A 71 -11.15 1.51 9.90
CA ASN A 71 -12.06 1.16 10.99
C ASN A 71 -13.31 2.02 10.95
N ASP A 72 -13.17 3.30 10.68
CA ASP A 72 -14.29 4.22 10.58
C ASP A 72 -15.24 3.79 9.49
N ASP A 73 -14.71 3.40 8.34
CA ASP A 73 -15.52 2.93 7.23
C ASP A 73 -16.36 1.74 7.64
N ASN A 74 -15.76 0.82 8.38
CA ASN A 74 -16.47 -0.35 8.88
C ASN A 74 -17.58 0.05 9.85
N SER A 75 -17.29 1.02 10.72
CA SER A 75 -18.27 1.50 11.69
C SER A 75 -19.47 2.13 11.01
N ASP A 76 -19.23 2.87 9.96
CA ASP A 76 -20.29 3.58 9.26
C ASP A 76 -21.28 2.64 8.62
N LYS A 77 -20.90 1.43 8.38
CA LYS A 77 -21.81 0.46 7.78
C LYS A 77 -22.91 -0.02 8.71
N ASP A 78 -22.73 0.18 9.97
CA ASP A 78 -23.73 -0.21 10.93
C ASP A 78 -24.88 0.76 10.92
#